data_513e05d4f4b4bd94d1fbe71323153540
#
_entry.id   513e05d4f4b4bd94d1fbe71323153540
#
_cell.length_a   1.000
_cell.length_b   1.000
_cell.length_c   1.000
_cell.angle_alpha   90.00
_cell.angle_beta   90.00
_cell.angle_gamma   90.00
#
_symmetry.space_group_name_H-M   'P 1'
#
loop_
_entity.id
_entity.type
_entity.pdbx_description
1 polymer ?
#
loop_
_entity_poly.entity_id
_entity_poly.type
_entity_poly.pdbx_seq_one_letter_code
_entity_poly.pdbx_strand_id
1 'polypeptide(L)'
;SVVGTPGHTPDHVAFFEVRTGSLFTGDAVLGRGTSVIDPPEGDLTAYLRSLRRMRELAPRTIYPGHGPVVLRALAKLDEYLDHRAMREGQVLSALGDASRTPEELAAEIYADYPPEVHELAARSVLAHLIKLEAEGRAEKRTKAGDVRWSAIEPRSCERCGRPVRGRVRLCGSCTVAVLQE
;
A
#
# COMPACT_ATOMS: atom_id res chain seq x y z
N SER A 1 -14.01 21.06 -7.78
CA SER A 1 -13.94 20.59 -6.40
C SER A 1 -12.51 20.30 -6.01
N VAL A 2 -12.12 20.59 -4.77
CA VAL A 2 -10.86 20.15 -4.17
C VAL A 2 -11.11 18.81 -3.49
N VAL A 3 -10.23 17.84 -3.71
CA VAL A 3 -10.32 16.48 -3.17
C VAL A 3 -9.03 16.20 -2.39
N GLY A 4 -9.13 16.03 -1.08
CA GLY A 4 -7.97 15.59 -0.28
C GLY A 4 -7.53 14.19 -0.72
N THR A 5 -6.27 14.06 -1.10
CA THR A 5 -5.68 12.82 -1.61
C THR A 5 -4.32 12.54 -0.95
N PRO A 6 -4.28 12.48 0.41
CA PRO A 6 -3.05 12.20 1.13
C PRO A 6 -2.47 10.85 0.77
N GLY A 7 -1.15 10.70 0.94
CA GLY A 7 -0.45 9.42 0.80
C GLY A 7 0.87 9.51 0.06
N HIS A 8 0.97 10.26 -1.04
CA HIS A 8 2.26 10.64 -1.62
C HIS A 8 2.95 11.66 -0.71
N THR A 9 2.22 12.70 -0.33
CA THR A 9 2.51 13.59 0.80
C THR A 9 1.28 13.70 1.71
N PRO A 10 1.42 14.11 2.98
CA PRO A 10 0.29 14.14 3.93
C PRO A 10 -0.77 15.19 3.56
N ASP A 11 -0.39 16.26 2.90
CA ASP A 11 -1.21 17.42 2.53
C ASP A 11 -1.67 17.41 1.06
N HIS A 12 -1.40 16.31 0.33
CA HIS A 12 -1.69 16.23 -1.10
C HIS A 12 -3.18 16.41 -1.39
N VAL A 13 -3.47 17.18 -2.46
CA VAL A 13 -4.82 17.40 -2.99
C VAL A 13 -4.87 17.20 -4.49
N ALA A 14 -6.02 16.72 -4.97
CA ALA A 14 -6.38 16.69 -6.38
C ALA A 14 -7.50 17.69 -6.66
N PHE A 15 -7.66 18.10 -7.92
CA PHE A 15 -8.75 18.98 -8.35
C PHE A 15 -9.64 18.24 -9.35
N PHE A 16 -10.95 18.21 -9.08
CA PHE A 16 -11.93 17.60 -9.97
C PHE A 16 -12.85 18.63 -10.57
N GLU A 17 -12.84 18.73 -11.90
CA GLU A 17 -13.76 19.58 -12.68
C GLU A 17 -14.96 18.72 -13.12
N VAL A 18 -16.13 18.98 -12.54
CA VAL A 18 -17.33 18.13 -12.64
C VAL A 18 -17.94 18.11 -14.04
N ARG A 19 -17.95 19.26 -14.75
CA ARG A 19 -18.62 19.35 -16.06
C ARG A 19 -17.92 18.52 -17.14
N THR A 20 -16.59 18.51 -17.12
CA THR A 20 -15.77 17.79 -18.10
C THR A 20 -15.39 16.38 -17.62
N GLY A 21 -15.46 16.12 -16.30
CA GLY A 21 -14.93 14.91 -15.68
C GLY A 21 -13.40 14.90 -15.66
N SER A 22 -12.77 16.08 -15.65
CA SER A 22 -11.30 16.22 -15.64
C SER A 22 -10.76 16.16 -14.22
N LEU A 23 -9.79 15.28 -13.97
CA LEU A 23 -9.13 15.12 -12.69
C LEU A 23 -7.65 15.52 -12.79
N PHE A 24 -7.25 16.53 -12.04
CA PHE A 24 -5.86 16.99 -11.92
C PHE A 24 -5.28 16.32 -10.68
N THR A 25 -4.35 15.40 -10.88
CA THR A 25 -3.90 14.47 -9.83
C THR A 25 -2.58 14.85 -9.18
N GLY A 26 -1.91 15.93 -9.64
CA GLY A 26 -0.54 16.19 -9.18
C GLY A 26 0.30 14.92 -9.29
N ASP A 27 1.01 14.59 -8.22
CA ASP A 27 1.88 13.41 -8.16
C ASP A 27 1.20 12.18 -7.56
N ALA A 28 -0.09 12.23 -7.23
CA ALA A 28 -0.81 11.04 -6.80
C ALA A 28 -0.98 10.01 -7.93
N VAL A 29 -1.17 10.45 -9.18
CA VAL A 29 -1.23 9.57 -10.36
C VAL A 29 -0.47 10.22 -11.50
N LEU A 30 0.54 9.53 -12.01
CA LEU A 30 1.40 9.98 -13.10
C LEU A 30 0.92 9.46 -14.46
N GLY A 31 1.27 10.15 -15.52
CA GLY A 31 0.97 9.71 -16.88
C GLY A 31 1.78 8.49 -17.32
N ARG A 32 2.96 8.29 -16.74
CA ARG A 32 3.82 7.09 -16.91
C ARG A 32 4.38 6.64 -15.57
N GLY A 33 4.55 5.33 -15.41
CA GLY A 33 5.05 4.76 -14.16
C GLY A 33 4.04 4.87 -13.02
N THR A 34 4.53 4.79 -11.80
CA THR A 34 3.74 4.88 -10.57
C THR A 34 4.38 5.86 -9.59
N SER A 35 3.56 6.53 -8.79
CA SER A 35 4.03 7.45 -7.76
C SER A 35 4.89 6.73 -6.73
N VAL A 36 5.89 7.40 -6.23
CA VAL A 36 6.70 6.92 -5.09
C VAL A 36 5.95 7.24 -3.81
N ILE A 37 5.88 6.26 -2.92
CA ILE A 37 5.34 6.42 -1.57
C ILE A 37 6.51 6.16 -0.62
N ASP A 38 7.06 7.22 -0.08
CA ASP A 38 8.31 7.21 0.70
C ASP A 38 8.06 7.60 2.16
N PRO A 39 8.03 6.61 3.08
CA PRO A 39 7.94 6.92 4.51
C PRO A 39 9.15 7.72 5.02
N PRO A 40 9.00 8.61 6.02
CA PRO A 40 7.79 8.76 6.86
C PRO A 40 6.71 9.68 6.31
N GLU A 41 6.96 10.47 5.27
CA GLU A 41 6.00 11.42 4.71
C GLU A 41 4.92 10.69 3.89
N GLY A 42 5.32 9.68 3.12
CA GLY A 42 4.43 8.84 2.36
C GLY A 42 3.71 7.80 3.22
N ASP A 43 2.39 7.68 3.05
CA ASP A 43 1.53 6.68 3.71
C ASP A 43 0.78 5.88 2.64
N LEU A 44 1.15 4.60 2.48
CA LEU A 44 0.53 3.73 1.49
C LEU A 44 -0.94 3.44 1.79
N THR A 45 -1.33 3.37 3.06
CA THR A 45 -2.73 3.14 3.45
C THR A 45 -3.60 4.34 3.09
N ALA A 46 -3.13 5.55 3.38
CA ALA A 46 -3.80 6.79 2.99
C ALA A 46 -3.84 6.93 1.46
N TYR A 47 -2.73 6.61 0.78
CA TYR A 47 -2.62 6.65 -0.67
C TYR A 47 -3.64 5.73 -1.37
N LEU A 48 -3.77 4.48 -0.93
CA LEU A 48 -4.76 3.54 -1.48
C LEU A 48 -6.20 4.01 -1.26
N ARG A 49 -6.50 4.65 -0.13
CA ARG A 49 -7.80 5.30 0.10
C ARG A 49 -8.02 6.46 -0.86
N SER A 50 -6.99 7.26 -1.11
CA SER A 50 -7.03 8.38 -2.06
C SER A 50 -7.27 7.92 -3.50
N LEU A 51 -6.62 6.84 -3.95
CA LEU A 51 -6.88 6.25 -5.27
C LEU A 51 -8.32 5.78 -5.42
N ARG A 52 -8.88 5.08 -4.41
CA ARG A 52 -10.29 4.65 -4.43
C ARG A 52 -11.24 5.85 -4.46
N ARG A 53 -10.98 6.88 -3.65
CA ARG A 53 -11.77 8.11 -3.66
C ARG A 53 -11.74 8.81 -5.02
N MET A 54 -10.57 8.92 -5.65
CA MET A 54 -10.47 9.47 -7.00
C MET A 54 -11.24 8.62 -8.03
N ARG A 55 -11.21 7.30 -7.89
CA ARG A 55 -11.96 6.37 -8.75
C ARG A 55 -13.49 6.54 -8.60
N GLU A 56 -13.98 6.74 -7.37
CA GLU A 56 -15.40 6.98 -7.07
C GLU A 56 -15.95 8.25 -7.72
N LEU A 57 -15.10 9.24 -8.02
CA LEU A 57 -15.49 10.44 -8.78
C LEU A 57 -15.82 10.14 -10.25
N ALA A 58 -15.52 8.94 -10.75
CA ALA A 58 -15.70 8.50 -12.12
C ALA A 58 -15.10 9.49 -13.15
N PRO A 59 -13.82 9.88 -13.02
CA PRO A 59 -13.20 10.83 -13.95
C PRO A 59 -13.13 10.24 -15.36
N ARG A 60 -13.20 11.12 -16.36
CA ARG A 60 -13.02 10.77 -17.77
C ARG A 60 -11.55 10.85 -18.18
N THR A 61 -10.89 11.92 -17.74
CA THR A 61 -9.50 12.25 -18.12
C THR A 61 -8.71 12.63 -16.87
N ILE A 62 -7.46 12.15 -16.79
CA ILE A 62 -6.49 12.56 -15.77
C ILE A 62 -5.47 13.48 -16.42
N TYR A 63 -5.23 14.63 -15.75
CA TYR A 63 -4.14 15.58 -16.00
C TYR A 63 -3.13 15.43 -14.84
N PRO A 64 -2.06 14.66 -15.05
CA PRO A 64 -1.07 14.41 -14.00
C PRO A 64 -0.09 15.57 -13.85
N GLY A 65 0.63 15.62 -12.71
CA GLY A 65 1.75 16.54 -12.51
C GLY A 65 2.92 16.25 -13.45
N HIS A 66 3.14 14.94 -13.76
CA HIS A 66 4.22 14.49 -14.63
C HIS A 66 3.72 13.42 -15.64
N GLY A 67 4.27 13.50 -16.86
CA GLY A 67 3.94 12.58 -17.96
C GLY A 67 2.73 13.03 -18.79
N PRO A 68 2.28 12.21 -19.76
CA PRO A 68 1.20 12.56 -20.68
C PRO A 68 -0.17 12.53 -20.00
N VAL A 69 -1.12 13.26 -20.59
CA VAL A 69 -2.55 13.20 -20.23
C VAL A 69 -3.08 11.77 -20.41
N VAL A 70 -3.92 11.31 -19.50
CA VAL A 70 -4.51 9.97 -19.49
C VAL A 70 -5.99 10.05 -19.83
N LEU A 71 -6.35 9.60 -21.04
CA LEU A 71 -7.71 9.66 -21.54
C LEU A 71 -8.64 8.56 -20.98
N ARG A 72 -8.07 7.51 -20.40
CA ARG A 72 -8.80 6.39 -19.78
C ARG A 72 -8.59 6.39 -18.27
N ALA A 73 -9.12 7.40 -17.60
CA ALA A 73 -8.86 7.69 -16.20
C ALA A 73 -9.17 6.52 -15.26
N LEU A 74 -10.34 5.88 -15.39
CA LEU A 74 -10.73 4.73 -14.55
C LEU A 74 -9.77 3.56 -14.72
N ALA A 75 -9.41 3.23 -15.95
CA ALA A 75 -8.47 2.13 -16.22
C ALA A 75 -7.08 2.41 -15.60
N LYS A 76 -6.65 3.69 -15.61
CA LYS A 76 -5.38 4.08 -14.98
C LYS A 76 -5.43 3.98 -13.47
N LEU A 77 -6.53 4.35 -12.85
CA LEU A 77 -6.73 4.21 -11.40
C LEU A 77 -6.79 2.73 -10.98
N ASP A 78 -7.46 1.89 -11.77
CA ASP A 78 -7.48 0.43 -11.55
C ASP A 78 -6.06 -0.16 -11.71
N GLU A 79 -5.31 0.21 -12.76
CA GLU A 79 -3.90 -0.17 -12.95
C GLU A 79 -3.04 0.13 -11.71
N TYR A 80 -3.23 1.31 -11.10
CA TYR A 80 -2.50 1.70 -9.90
C TYR A 80 -2.88 0.83 -8.68
N LEU A 81 -4.17 0.57 -8.48
CA LEU A 81 -4.65 -0.27 -7.38
C LEU A 81 -4.14 -1.71 -7.53
N ASP A 82 -4.23 -2.26 -8.74
CA ASP A 82 -3.78 -3.63 -9.05
C ASP A 82 -2.26 -3.75 -8.91
N HIS A 83 -1.50 -2.76 -9.38
CA HIS A 83 -0.05 -2.73 -9.20
C HIS A 83 0.33 -2.74 -7.72
N ARG A 84 -0.34 -1.95 -6.87
CA ARG A 84 -0.07 -1.94 -5.42
C ARG A 84 -0.44 -3.26 -4.76
N ALA A 85 -1.55 -3.88 -5.15
CA ALA A 85 -1.95 -5.19 -4.64
C ALA A 85 -0.96 -6.29 -5.05
N MET A 86 -0.50 -6.28 -6.30
CA MET A 86 0.53 -7.19 -6.81
C MET A 86 1.85 -7.04 -6.01
N ARG A 87 2.32 -5.80 -5.82
CA ARG A 87 3.55 -5.54 -5.05
C ARG A 87 3.44 -5.98 -3.60
N GLU A 88 2.30 -5.75 -2.96
CA GLU A 88 2.04 -6.24 -1.60
C GLU A 88 2.12 -7.76 -1.53
N GLY A 89 1.54 -8.45 -2.51
CA GLY A 89 1.64 -9.92 -2.62
C GLY A 89 3.09 -10.40 -2.77
N GLN A 90 3.89 -9.70 -3.60
CA GLN A 90 5.32 -10.01 -3.75
C GLN A 90 6.11 -9.78 -2.47
N VAL A 91 5.86 -8.68 -1.75
CA VAL A 91 6.51 -8.39 -0.45
C VAL A 91 6.19 -9.48 0.57
N LEU A 92 4.92 -9.90 0.69
CA LEU A 92 4.52 -10.98 1.59
C LEU A 92 5.15 -12.31 1.22
N SER A 93 5.17 -12.65 -0.07
CA SER A 93 5.77 -13.89 -0.57
C SER A 93 7.27 -13.93 -0.31
N ALA A 94 7.98 -12.83 -0.60
CA ALA A 94 9.42 -12.74 -0.37
C ALA A 94 9.78 -12.69 1.13
N LEU A 95 8.89 -12.14 1.96
CA LEU A 95 9.09 -12.10 3.42
C LEU A 95 9.09 -13.51 4.02
N GLY A 96 8.15 -14.39 3.59
CA GLY A 96 8.08 -15.77 4.04
C GLY A 96 8.22 -15.91 5.56
N ASP A 97 8.92 -16.98 6.00
CA ASP A 97 9.23 -17.24 7.43
C ASP A 97 10.52 -16.56 7.89
N ALA A 98 11.27 -15.91 6.96
CA ALA A 98 12.54 -15.29 7.27
C ALA A 98 12.35 -13.88 7.84
N SER A 99 13.35 -13.45 8.62
CA SER A 99 13.43 -12.05 9.08
C SER A 99 14.33 -11.27 8.14
N ARG A 100 13.79 -10.25 7.45
CA ARG A 100 14.44 -9.56 6.33
C ARG A 100 14.38 -8.04 6.46
N THR A 101 15.34 -7.36 5.84
CA THR A 101 15.32 -5.89 5.71
C THR A 101 14.58 -5.47 4.43
N PRO A 102 14.13 -4.21 4.32
CA PRO A 102 13.54 -3.70 3.07
C PRO A 102 14.49 -3.82 1.87
N GLU A 103 15.79 -3.65 2.07
CA GLU A 103 16.82 -3.74 1.04
C GLU A 103 16.97 -5.19 0.52
N GLU A 104 17.01 -6.18 1.44
CA GLU A 104 17.05 -7.60 1.08
C GLU A 104 15.82 -8.02 0.27
N LEU A 105 14.63 -7.53 0.65
CA LEU A 105 13.39 -7.78 -0.07
C LEU A 105 13.37 -7.07 -1.44
N ALA A 106 13.84 -5.83 -1.49
CA ALA A 106 13.92 -5.10 -2.76
C ALA A 106 14.87 -5.77 -3.74
N ALA A 107 16.03 -6.23 -3.29
CA ALA A 107 17.00 -6.93 -4.13
C ALA A 107 16.42 -8.21 -4.76
N GLU A 108 15.54 -8.92 -4.04
CA GLU A 108 14.86 -10.10 -4.57
C GLU A 108 13.71 -9.73 -5.53
N ILE A 109 12.81 -8.84 -5.10
CA ILE A 109 11.60 -8.48 -5.87
C ILE A 109 11.95 -7.73 -7.16
N TYR A 110 13.06 -6.99 -7.16
CA TYR A 110 13.51 -6.16 -8.28
C TYR A 110 14.82 -6.67 -8.90
N ALA A 111 15.10 -7.97 -8.78
CA ALA A 111 16.33 -8.58 -9.32
C ALA A 111 16.56 -8.34 -10.82
N ASP A 112 15.47 -8.24 -11.60
CA ASP A 112 15.54 -7.99 -13.05
C ASP A 112 15.68 -6.49 -13.40
N TYR A 113 15.73 -5.60 -12.40
CA TYR A 113 15.87 -4.16 -12.60
C TYR A 113 17.30 -3.69 -12.36
N PRO A 114 17.73 -2.58 -12.99
CA PRO A 114 19.05 -2.01 -12.76
C PRO A 114 19.29 -1.68 -11.27
N PRO A 115 20.51 -1.89 -10.74
CA PRO A 115 20.84 -1.64 -9.33
C PRO A 115 20.50 -0.24 -8.83
N GLU A 116 20.53 0.76 -9.72
CA GLU A 116 20.23 2.16 -9.40
C GLU A 116 18.80 2.38 -8.90
N VAL A 117 17.87 1.47 -9.22
CA VAL A 117 16.48 1.56 -8.72
C VAL A 117 16.26 0.87 -7.38
N HIS A 118 17.23 0.07 -6.91
CA HIS A 118 17.05 -0.75 -5.71
C HIS A 118 16.86 0.08 -4.44
N GLU A 119 17.52 1.23 -4.32
CA GLU A 119 17.33 2.13 -3.17
C GLU A 119 15.88 2.67 -3.12
N LEU A 120 15.36 3.15 -4.26
CA LEU A 120 13.99 3.62 -4.34
C LEU A 120 12.97 2.48 -4.15
N ALA A 121 13.31 1.29 -4.65
CA ALA A 121 12.52 0.09 -4.45
C ALA A 121 12.44 -0.30 -2.97
N ALA A 122 13.55 -0.21 -2.22
CA ALA A 122 13.57 -0.50 -0.78
C ALA A 122 12.65 0.44 0.02
N ARG A 123 12.59 1.73 -0.34
CA ARG A 123 11.64 2.69 0.25
C ARG A 123 10.19 2.31 -0.04
N SER A 124 9.91 1.89 -1.28
CA SER A 124 8.59 1.39 -1.67
C SER A 124 8.21 0.11 -0.92
N VAL A 125 9.15 -0.83 -0.75
CA VAL A 125 8.97 -2.04 0.06
C VAL A 125 8.69 -1.68 1.52
N LEU A 126 9.42 -0.71 2.09
CA LEU A 126 9.20 -0.23 3.46
C LEU A 126 7.77 0.31 3.63
N ALA A 127 7.23 1.04 2.67
CA ALA A 127 5.84 1.52 2.71
C ALA A 127 4.83 0.36 2.78
N HIS A 128 5.07 -0.72 2.02
CA HIS A 128 4.25 -1.94 2.10
C HIS A 128 4.39 -2.64 3.46
N LEU A 129 5.61 -2.75 4.01
CA LEU A 129 5.86 -3.37 5.31
C LEU A 129 5.16 -2.64 6.45
N ILE A 130 5.22 -1.30 6.47
CA ILE A 130 4.53 -0.46 7.46
C ILE A 130 3.00 -0.69 7.38
N LYS A 131 2.45 -0.73 6.17
CA LYS A 131 1.03 -1.05 5.97
C LYS A 131 0.68 -2.46 6.48
N LEU A 132 1.49 -3.45 6.14
CA LEU A 132 1.29 -4.84 6.57
C LEU A 132 1.39 -5.01 8.09
N GLU A 133 2.30 -4.26 8.75
CA GLU A 133 2.39 -4.21 10.20
C GLU A 133 1.10 -3.64 10.83
N ALA A 134 0.62 -2.52 10.31
CA ALA A 134 -0.63 -1.90 10.75
C ALA A 134 -1.85 -2.84 10.57
N GLU A 135 -1.80 -3.74 9.58
CA GLU A 135 -2.81 -4.76 9.32
C GLU A 135 -2.59 -6.07 10.15
N GLY A 136 -1.51 -6.15 10.91
CA GLY A 136 -1.15 -7.35 11.68
C GLY A 136 -0.74 -8.55 10.79
N ARG A 137 -0.22 -8.30 9.60
CA ARG A 137 0.27 -9.28 8.62
C ARG A 137 1.79 -9.39 8.57
N ALA A 138 2.48 -8.39 9.11
CA ALA A 138 3.92 -8.41 9.33
C ALA A 138 4.25 -7.89 10.73
N GLU A 139 5.41 -8.24 11.25
CA GLU A 139 5.94 -7.68 12.48
C GLU A 139 7.34 -7.12 12.27
N LYS A 140 7.57 -5.97 12.88
CA LYS A 140 8.87 -5.31 12.93
C LYS A 140 9.62 -5.74 14.19
N ARG A 141 10.90 -6.07 14.06
CA ARG A 141 11.82 -6.35 15.16
C ARG A 141 13.08 -5.51 15.01
N THR A 142 13.49 -4.90 16.09
CA THR A 142 14.74 -4.14 16.15
C THR A 142 15.69 -4.83 17.12
N LYS A 143 16.90 -5.19 16.65
CA LYS A 143 17.95 -5.77 17.48
C LYS A 143 19.27 -5.08 17.16
N ALA A 144 19.89 -4.46 18.18
CA ALA A 144 21.16 -3.75 18.05
C ALA A 144 21.19 -2.70 16.91
N GLY A 145 20.05 -2.02 16.66
CA GLY A 145 19.93 -1.02 15.59
C GLY A 145 19.54 -1.61 14.21
N ASP A 146 19.62 -2.91 14.02
CA ASP A 146 19.15 -3.59 12.81
C ASP A 146 17.64 -3.79 12.86
N VAL A 147 16.95 -3.26 11.86
CA VAL A 147 15.48 -3.32 11.72
C VAL A 147 15.11 -4.37 10.69
N ARG A 148 14.46 -5.43 11.14
CA ARG A 148 14.03 -6.54 10.29
C ARG A 148 12.55 -6.81 10.43
N TRP A 149 11.97 -7.42 9.39
CA TRP A 149 10.55 -7.72 9.27
C TRP A 149 10.34 -9.20 9.04
N SER A 150 9.27 -9.74 9.61
CA SER A 150 8.82 -11.13 9.37
C SER A 150 7.33 -11.16 9.10
N ALA A 151 6.87 -12.11 8.30
CA ALA A 151 5.46 -12.34 8.09
C ALA A 151 4.79 -12.85 9.38
N ILE A 152 3.56 -12.45 9.58
CA ILE A 152 2.68 -13.06 10.59
C ILE A 152 1.76 -14.03 9.84
N GLU A 153 1.92 -15.32 10.08
CA GLU A 153 1.02 -16.32 9.52
C GLU A 153 -0.43 -16.05 9.91
N PRO A 154 -1.38 -16.19 8.97
CA PRO A 154 -2.78 -16.14 9.30
C PRO A 154 -3.12 -17.31 10.24
N ARG A 155 -3.57 -16.99 11.46
CA ARG A 155 -4.04 -17.98 12.42
C ARG A 155 -5.54 -18.16 12.29
N SER A 156 -6.00 -19.34 12.67
CA SER A 156 -7.42 -19.60 12.81
C SER A 156 -7.86 -19.43 14.26
N CYS A 157 -9.05 -18.92 14.45
CA CYS A 157 -9.68 -18.83 15.76
C CYS A 157 -9.78 -20.25 16.38
N GLU A 158 -9.25 -20.42 17.57
CA GLU A 158 -9.24 -21.73 18.26
C GLU A 158 -10.66 -22.29 18.53
N ARG A 159 -11.67 -21.43 18.57
CA ARG A 159 -13.06 -21.83 18.87
C ARG A 159 -13.90 -22.10 17.60
N CYS A 160 -13.73 -21.34 16.51
CA CYS A 160 -14.62 -21.45 15.33
C CYS A 160 -13.91 -21.57 13.99
N GLY A 161 -12.58 -21.67 13.96
CA GLY A 161 -11.78 -21.84 12.76
C GLY A 161 -11.70 -20.62 11.83
N ARG A 162 -12.42 -19.53 12.11
CA ARG A 162 -12.36 -18.32 11.28
C ARG A 162 -10.96 -17.70 11.36
N PRO A 163 -10.46 -17.12 10.26
CA PRO A 163 -9.18 -16.45 10.26
C PRO A 163 -9.18 -15.27 11.26
N VAL A 164 -8.11 -15.17 12.03
CA VAL A 164 -7.85 -14.06 12.97
C VAL A 164 -6.60 -13.32 12.54
N ARG A 165 -6.58 -12.01 12.75
CA ARG A 165 -5.44 -11.15 12.43
C ARG A 165 -4.54 -10.98 13.66
N GLY A 166 -3.24 -10.94 13.42
CA GLY A 166 -2.25 -10.72 14.48
C GLY A 166 -2.11 -11.91 15.44
N ARG A 167 -1.73 -11.62 16.69
CA ARG A 167 -1.40 -12.64 17.71
C ARG A 167 -2.60 -13.12 18.54
N VAL A 168 -3.82 -12.77 18.17
CA VAL A 168 -5.01 -13.16 18.91
C VAL A 168 -5.37 -14.63 18.67
N ARG A 169 -5.90 -15.29 19.69
CA ARG A 169 -6.33 -16.71 19.63
C ARG A 169 -7.80 -16.86 19.22
N LEU A 170 -8.63 -15.86 19.56
CA LEU A 170 -10.06 -15.85 19.29
C LEU A 170 -10.43 -14.69 18.34
N CYS A 171 -11.38 -14.94 17.44
CA CYS A 171 -11.98 -13.86 16.66
C CYS A 171 -12.89 -12.99 17.53
N GLY A 172 -13.18 -11.75 17.12
CA GLY A 172 -14.00 -10.81 17.91
C GLY A 172 -15.33 -11.40 18.40
N SER A 173 -16.03 -12.16 17.55
CA SER A 173 -17.29 -12.83 17.93
C SER A 173 -17.11 -13.88 19.03
N CYS A 174 -16.00 -14.64 19.00
CA CYS A 174 -15.73 -15.66 20.03
C CYS A 174 -15.18 -15.03 21.32
N THR A 175 -14.48 -13.91 21.24
CA THR A 175 -14.03 -13.16 22.43
C THR A 175 -15.22 -12.61 23.21
N VAL A 176 -16.20 -12.03 22.52
CA VAL A 176 -17.43 -11.52 23.16
C VAL A 176 -18.21 -12.66 23.84
N ALA A 177 -18.30 -13.83 23.18
CA ALA A 177 -19.01 -14.97 23.75
C ALA A 177 -18.35 -15.52 25.04
N VAL A 178 -17.00 -15.48 25.14
CA VAL A 178 -16.28 -15.90 26.37
C VAL A 178 -16.46 -14.92 27.53
N LEU A 179 -16.65 -13.64 27.25
CA LEU A 179 -16.88 -12.60 28.27
C LEU A 179 -18.32 -12.58 28.79
N GLN A 180 -19.24 -13.33 28.18
CA GLN A 180 -20.67 -13.45 28.56
C GLN A 180 -20.97 -14.76 29.28
N GLU A 181 -20.03 -15.70 29.41
CA GLU A 181 -20.06 -16.93 30.22
C GLU A 181 -19.43 -16.67 31.60
#